data_8f35be9097cf50a3e6bdca11385cf5e0
#
_entry.id   8f35be9097cf50a3e6bdca11385cf5e0
#
_cell.length_a   1.000
_cell.length_b   1.000
_cell.length_c   1.000
_cell.angle_alpha   90.00
_cell.angle_beta   90.00
_cell.angle_gamma   90.00
#
_symmetry.space_group_name_H-M   'P 1'
#
loop_
_entity.id
_entity.type
_entity.pdbx_description
1 polymer ?
#
loop_
_entity_poly.entity_id
_entity_poly.type
_entity_poly.pdbx_seq_one_letter_code
_entity_poly.pdbx_strand_id
1 'polypeptide(L)'
;MLSIVGQSMGRFCDGMPRRDFLRIGTLGVAGLTLPDLLRAEEKARVRNSHKSVIMVFLPGGPPHLDMFDLKPGAPAEVRGEFNPIATKVPGIQICELMPRLAAIMDKVALLRTVAAFNDHAAFHCLTGRPRNLKVSPAPQADGGWPALGSVVSKVHGPVLPSVPPFISLTPKMVLETWDDPGSPGFLGLAHAPLRPAGPALGDMVLRGMSDDCLRDRRSLLSNFDNFRRETDRSGTAAAMDKFTERGLGILTSRRLVDALDLTREDPKVRARYGKGRTKLEASSNDDYPATGDLEHFLIARRLVEAGARCVTMNFGKYDWHSNTFREAKKTLPMLDHGVAALIQDLHDRGLDKDVTVIVWGEFGRTPRINNNDGGRDHWPEVMSVLLAGGGMKLGTAIGSTNHLGEYAKERPIHLLEVFATLYHNLGIAPKQLVFADQSGRTQRLLDDHQPIEELVG
;
A
#
# COMPACT_ATOMS: atom_id res chain seq x y z
N MET A 1 18.46 -41.38 2.10
CA MET A 1 17.85 -41.75 3.38
C MET A 1 18.74 -41.22 4.49
N LEU A 2 18.36 -40.16 5.12
CA LEU A 2 19.11 -39.55 6.22
C LEU A 2 18.67 -40.20 7.52
N SER A 3 19.51 -41.03 8.13
CA SER A 3 19.22 -41.63 9.43
C SER A 3 19.89 -40.77 10.51
N ILE A 4 19.10 -40.03 11.25
CA ILE A 4 19.55 -39.36 12.46
C ILE A 4 19.38 -40.34 13.61
N VAL A 5 20.52 -40.93 14.05
CA VAL A 5 20.58 -41.84 15.18
C VAL A 5 20.78 -40.99 16.44
N GLY A 6 19.70 -40.73 17.19
CA GLY A 6 19.75 -40.14 18.53
C GLY A 6 19.11 -41.11 19.53
N GLN A 7 19.65 -41.19 20.72
CA GLN A 7 19.07 -42.00 21.79
C GLN A 7 17.65 -41.57 22.10
N SER A 8 16.73 -42.52 22.15
CA SER A 8 15.31 -42.31 22.36
C SER A 8 15.02 -42.04 23.83
N MET A 9 14.73 -40.78 24.19
CA MET A 9 13.89 -40.50 25.38
C MET A 9 13.05 -39.28 25.12
N GLY A 10 11.79 -39.48 24.83
CA GLY A 10 10.75 -38.44 24.78
C GLY A 10 9.61 -38.79 23.84
N ARG A 11 8.48 -39.17 24.41
CA ARG A 11 7.17 -39.23 23.74
C ARG A 11 6.48 -37.89 23.88
N PHE A 12 5.78 -37.43 22.85
CA PHE A 12 4.82 -36.32 23.03
C PHE A 12 3.67 -36.75 23.96
N CYS A 13 2.95 -35.78 24.49
CA CYS A 13 1.81 -36.02 25.40
C CYS A 13 0.68 -36.84 24.75
N ASP A 14 0.66 -37.01 23.44
CA ASP A 14 -0.22 -37.88 22.66
C ASP A 14 0.30 -39.31 22.46
N GLY A 15 1.46 -39.63 23.02
CA GLY A 15 2.06 -40.95 22.98
C GLY A 15 2.77 -41.32 21.65
N MET A 16 2.83 -40.44 20.64
CA MET A 16 3.48 -40.72 19.38
C MET A 16 5.01 -40.55 19.44
N PRO A 17 5.79 -41.55 18.99
CA PRO A 17 7.24 -41.42 18.91
C PRO A 17 7.65 -40.38 17.83
N ARG A 18 8.67 -39.55 18.13
CA ARG A 18 9.19 -38.53 17.20
C ARG A 18 9.51 -39.03 15.78
N ARG A 19 9.83 -40.31 15.68
CA ARG A 19 10.14 -40.98 14.43
C ARG A 19 8.92 -41.14 13.50
N ASP A 20 7.74 -41.37 14.09
CA ASP A 20 6.52 -41.53 13.31
C ASP A 20 5.93 -40.21 12.91
N PHE A 21 6.12 -39.14 13.70
CA PHE A 21 5.81 -37.77 13.30
C PHE A 21 6.60 -37.31 12.05
N LEU A 22 7.88 -37.65 11.98
CA LEU A 22 8.71 -37.37 10.80
C LEU A 22 8.33 -38.24 9.59
N ARG A 23 7.80 -39.45 9.79
CA ARG A 23 7.27 -40.30 8.73
C ARG A 23 5.92 -39.85 8.18
N ILE A 24 5.05 -39.36 9.03
CA ILE A 24 3.75 -38.80 8.62
C ILE A 24 3.94 -37.55 7.74
N GLY A 25 4.93 -36.71 8.03
CA GLY A 25 5.30 -35.55 7.20
C GLY A 25 5.82 -35.90 5.81
N THR A 26 6.25 -37.16 5.56
CA THR A 26 6.76 -37.61 4.27
C THR A 26 5.72 -38.30 3.37
N LEU A 27 4.54 -38.57 3.88
CA LEU A 27 3.48 -39.32 3.15
C LEU A 27 2.34 -38.43 2.65
N GLY A 28 2.42 -37.14 2.89
CA GLY A 28 1.21 -36.28 2.85
C GLY A 28 0.82 -35.67 1.52
N VAL A 29 1.69 -35.52 0.52
CA VAL A 29 1.30 -34.89 -0.77
C VAL A 29 2.16 -35.44 -1.91
N ALA A 30 1.60 -36.34 -2.71
CA ALA A 30 2.06 -36.71 -4.07
C ALA A 30 3.57 -37.01 -4.23
N GLY A 31 4.21 -37.63 -3.25
CA GLY A 31 5.62 -38.06 -3.38
C GLY A 31 6.68 -36.97 -3.21
N LEU A 32 6.31 -35.75 -2.90
CA LEU A 32 7.23 -34.67 -2.57
C LEU A 32 7.53 -34.63 -1.08
N THR A 33 8.79 -34.73 -0.70
CA THR A 33 9.20 -34.54 0.70
C THR A 33 9.44 -33.06 1.00
N LEU A 34 9.29 -32.64 2.27
CA LEU A 34 9.63 -31.27 2.68
C LEU A 34 11.03 -30.82 2.22
N PRO A 35 12.10 -31.68 2.28
CA PRO A 35 13.39 -31.35 1.69
C PRO A 35 13.36 -31.14 0.17
N ASP A 36 12.51 -31.86 -0.56
CA ASP A 36 12.39 -31.68 -2.01
C ASP A 36 11.62 -30.39 -2.35
N LEU A 37 10.62 -30.04 -1.55
CA LEU A 37 9.94 -28.76 -1.64
C LEU A 37 10.89 -27.59 -1.34
N LEU A 38 11.66 -27.66 -0.27
CA LEU A 38 12.66 -26.65 0.07
C LEU A 38 13.77 -26.53 -0.98
N ARG A 39 14.21 -27.65 -1.57
CA ARG A 39 15.16 -27.63 -2.68
C ARG A 39 14.55 -27.10 -3.98
N ALA A 40 13.28 -27.37 -4.22
CA ALA A 40 12.56 -26.83 -5.37
C ALA A 40 12.35 -25.31 -5.23
N GLU A 41 12.04 -24.84 -4.03
CA GLU A 41 11.95 -23.43 -3.68
C GLU A 41 13.32 -22.71 -3.85
N GLU A 42 14.40 -23.36 -3.40
CA GLU A 42 15.76 -22.84 -3.55
C GLU A 42 16.20 -22.80 -5.03
N LYS A 43 15.93 -23.88 -5.79
CA LYS A 43 16.23 -23.95 -7.24
C LYS A 43 15.35 -23.02 -8.08
N ALA A 44 14.08 -22.90 -7.74
CA ALA A 44 13.14 -22.01 -8.44
C ALA A 44 13.40 -20.55 -8.12
N ARG A 45 14.32 -20.22 -7.18
CA ARG A 45 14.43 -18.88 -6.60
C ARG A 45 13.06 -18.32 -6.18
N VAL A 46 12.14 -19.19 -5.78
CA VAL A 46 10.87 -18.78 -5.18
C VAL A 46 11.25 -18.14 -3.86
N ARG A 47 11.46 -16.84 -3.91
CA ARG A 47 11.51 -16.02 -2.70
C ARG A 47 10.22 -16.33 -1.96
N ASN A 48 10.28 -16.46 -0.64
CA ASN A 48 9.07 -16.51 0.20
C ASN A 48 8.16 -15.37 -0.23
N SER A 49 7.27 -15.66 -1.17
CA SER A 49 6.37 -14.65 -1.70
C SER A 49 5.35 -14.37 -0.61
N HIS A 50 5.22 -13.11 -0.25
CA HIS A 50 4.23 -12.67 0.71
C HIS A 50 3.35 -11.62 0.03
N LYS A 51 2.07 -11.74 0.21
CA LYS A 51 1.10 -10.80 -0.35
C LYS A 51 1.31 -9.41 0.23
N SER A 52 1.36 -8.41 -0.64
CA SER A 52 1.66 -7.01 -0.29
C SER A 52 0.84 -6.04 -1.13
N VAL A 53 0.69 -4.82 -0.62
CA VAL A 53 0.06 -3.69 -1.32
C VAL A 53 1.01 -2.49 -1.31
N ILE A 54 1.20 -1.86 -2.46
CA ILE A 54 1.77 -0.51 -2.59
C ILE A 54 0.63 0.43 -2.96
N MET A 55 0.35 1.40 -2.10
CA MET A 55 -0.69 2.40 -2.31
C MET A 55 -0.06 3.74 -2.65
N VAL A 56 -0.32 4.23 -3.85
CA VAL A 56 0.08 5.55 -4.32
C VAL A 56 -1.12 6.47 -4.23
N PHE A 57 -1.12 7.35 -3.26
CA PHE A 57 -2.15 8.36 -3.08
C PHE A 57 -1.80 9.62 -3.85
N LEU A 58 -2.76 10.15 -4.58
CA LEU A 58 -2.66 11.35 -5.41
C LEU A 58 -3.46 12.49 -4.74
N PRO A 59 -2.86 13.24 -3.80
CA PRO A 59 -3.60 14.20 -2.99
C PRO A 59 -4.17 15.34 -3.81
N GLY A 60 -5.39 15.72 -3.50
CA GLY A 60 -6.04 16.86 -4.12
C GLY A 60 -7.05 16.51 -5.23
N GLY A 61 -7.47 15.26 -5.37
CA GLY A 61 -8.49 14.87 -6.36
C GLY A 61 -7.98 14.90 -7.81
N PRO A 62 -7.29 13.85 -8.28
CA PRO A 62 -6.79 13.78 -9.65
C PRO A 62 -7.93 13.84 -10.69
N PRO A 63 -7.80 14.67 -11.76
CA PRO A 63 -8.88 14.89 -12.71
C PRO A 63 -9.07 13.67 -13.63
N HIS A 64 -10.06 12.85 -13.37
CA HIS A 64 -10.36 11.63 -14.14
C HIS A 64 -10.53 11.89 -15.64
N LEU A 65 -11.17 13.02 -16.01
CA LEU A 65 -11.39 13.43 -17.39
C LEU A 65 -10.11 13.80 -18.15
N ASP A 66 -9.08 14.29 -17.44
CA ASP A 66 -7.83 14.71 -18.04
C ASP A 66 -6.75 13.62 -17.98
N MET A 67 -7.05 12.48 -17.34
CA MET A 67 -6.12 11.36 -17.16
C MET A 67 -6.57 10.06 -17.84
N PHE A 68 -7.72 9.52 -17.43
CA PHE A 68 -8.11 8.14 -17.75
C PHE A 68 -9.47 7.99 -18.43
N ASP A 69 -10.30 9.03 -18.43
CA ASP A 69 -11.67 8.99 -18.95
C ASP A 69 -11.98 10.20 -19.86
N LEU A 70 -11.08 10.48 -20.81
CA LEU A 70 -11.19 11.61 -21.73
C LEU A 70 -12.47 11.52 -22.57
N LYS A 71 -13.08 12.69 -22.81
CA LYS A 71 -14.33 12.83 -23.57
C LYS A 71 -14.10 13.72 -24.82
N PRO A 72 -13.40 13.23 -25.86
CA PRO A 72 -13.03 14.05 -27.02
C PRO A 72 -14.26 14.58 -27.79
N GLY A 73 -15.41 13.90 -27.68
CA GLY A 73 -16.67 14.34 -28.28
C GLY A 73 -17.51 15.30 -27.43
N ALA A 74 -17.06 15.62 -26.19
CA ALA A 74 -17.76 16.56 -25.34
C ALA A 74 -17.50 18.02 -25.77
N PRO A 75 -18.35 18.99 -25.35
CA PRO A 75 -18.10 20.41 -25.54
C PRO A 75 -16.74 20.84 -24.99
N ALA A 76 -16.17 21.93 -25.53
CA ALA A 76 -14.82 22.39 -25.19
C ALA A 76 -14.62 22.66 -23.70
N GLU A 77 -15.67 23.16 -23.01
CA GLU A 77 -15.69 23.42 -21.59
C GLU A 77 -15.69 22.15 -20.71
N VAL A 78 -15.78 20.97 -21.31
CA VAL A 78 -15.72 19.68 -20.62
C VAL A 78 -14.48 18.90 -21.04
N ARG A 79 -14.24 18.75 -22.36
CA ARG A 79 -13.22 17.86 -22.89
C ARG A 79 -11.78 18.26 -22.52
N GLY A 80 -11.53 19.54 -22.21
CA GLY A 80 -10.21 20.05 -21.89
C GLY A 80 -9.26 20.16 -23.09
N GLU A 81 -7.96 20.24 -22.83
CA GLU A 81 -6.89 20.46 -23.83
C GLU A 81 -6.24 19.17 -24.33
N PHE A 82 -6.35 18.05 -23.57
CA PHE A 82 -5.59 16.84 -23.86
C PHE A 82 -6.30 15.91 -24.81
N ASN A 83 -5.49 15.20 -25.61
CA ASN A 83 -5.98 14.20 -26.54
C ASN A 83 -5.84 12.79 -25.95
N PRO A 84 -6.79 11.88 -26.26
CA PRO A 84 -6.63 10.49 -25.93
C PRO A 84 -5.61 9.82 -26.84
N ILE A 85 -4.74 8.97 -26.30
CA ILE A 85 -3.86 8.09 -27.06
C ILE A 85 -4.29 6.64 -26.90
N ALA A 86 -4.09 5.83 -27.94
CA ALA A 86 -4.29 4.40 -27.89
C ALA A 86 -3.29 3.75 -26.91
N THR A 87 -3.76 2.72 -26.22
CA THR A 87 -2.90 1.93 -25.33
C THR A 87 -2.58 0.58 -25.98
N LYS A 88 -1.71 -0.20 -25.31
CA LYS A 88 -1.41 -1.58 -25.71
C LYS A 88 -2.65 -2.48 -25.76
N VAL A 89 -3.72 -2.11 -25.06
CA VAL A 89 -4.99 -2.84 -25.05
C VAL A 89 -5.98 -2.14 -25.97
N PRO A 90 -6.45 -2.80 -27.05
CA PRO A 90 -7.42 -2.22 -27.97
C PRO A 90 -8.69 -1.75 -27.25
N GLY A 91 -9.18 -0.56 -27.62
CA GLY A 91 -10.39 0.03 -27.03
C GLY A 91 -10.15 0.82 -25.74
N ILE A 92 -8.98 0.73 -25.11
CA ILE A 92 -8.61 1.55 -23.97
C ILE A 92 -7.75 2.71 -24.45
N GLN A 93 -8.19 3.92 -24.10
CA GLN A 93 -7.45 5.16 -24.36
C GLN A 93 -7.24 5.91 -23.03
N ILE A 94 -6.10 6.59 -22.91
CA ILE A 94 -5.75 7.46 -21.78
C ILE A 94 -5.11 8.76 -22.30
N CYS A 95 -4.82 9.70 -21.41
CA CYS A 95 -4.22 10.98 -21.74
C CYS A 95 -2.86 10.84 -22.44
N GLU A 96 -2.62 11.68 -23.47
CA GLU A 96 -1.35 11.75 -24.22
C GLU A 96 -0.11 12.02 -23.36
N LEU A 97 -0.29 12.59 -22.16
CA LEU A 97 0.81 12.83 -21.21
C LEU A 97 1.27 11.57 -20.47
N MET A 98 0.61 10.40 -20.72
CA MET A 98 0.92 9.14 -20.04
C MET A 98 1.27 7.99 -21.01
N PRO A 99 2.24 8.18 -21.93
CA PRO A 99 2.55 7.18 -22.96
C PRO A 99 3.20 5.91 -22.41
N ARG A 100 3.88 5.96 -21.26
CA ARG A 100 4.52 4.79 -20.64
C ARG A 100 3.49 3.84 -20.03
N LEU A 101 2.47 4.38 -19.34
CA LEU A 101 1.32 3.62 -18.86
C LEU A 101 0.51 3.05 -20.02
N ALA A 102 0.31 3.84 -21.10
CA ALA A 102 -0.34 3.36 -22.30
C ALA A 102 0.36 2.11 -22.87
N ALA A 103 1.70 2.10 -22.87
CA ALA A 103 2.52 0.98 -23.37
C ALA A 103 2.45 -0.29 -22.52
N ILE A 104 2.07 -0.21 -21.25
CA ILE A 104 1.95 -1.33 -20.32
C ILE A 104 0.52 -1.59 -19.84
N MET A 105 -0.48 -1.07 -20.54
CA MET A 105 -1.90 -1.17 -20.13
C MET A 105 -2.38 -2.62 -19.99
N ASP A 106 -1.75 -3.56 -20.66
CA ASP A 106 -1.98 -5.00 -20.49
C ASP A 106 -1.65 -5.52 -19.07
N LYS A 107 -0.91 -4.75 -18.27
CA LYS A 107 -0.55 -5.03 -16.88
C LYS A 107 -1.36 -4.19 -15.86
N VAL A 108 -2.42 -3.53 -16.32
CA VAL A 108 -3.20 -2.58 -15.55
C VAL A 108 -4.68 -2.89 -15.68
N ALA A 109 -5.43 -2.73 -14.60
CA ALA A 109 -6.88 -2.62 -14.61
C ALA A 109 -7.26 -1.17 -14.27
N LEU A 110 -8.13 -0.58 -15.08
CA LEU A 110 -8.59 0.79 -14.93
C LEU A 110 -10.06 0.81 -14.51
N LEU A 111 -10.35 1.28 -13.30
CA LEU A 111 -11.72 1.51 -12.83
C LEU A 111 -12.10 2.96 -13.12
N ARG A 112 -13.20 3.18 -13.85
CA ARG A 112 -13.62 4.52 -14.29
C ARG A 112 -14.81 5.11 -13.52
N THR A 113 -15.41 4.33 -12.64
CA THR A 113 -16.72 4.64 -12.03
C THR A 113 -16.74 4.48 -10.52
N VAL A 114 -15.62 4.71 -9.87
CA VAL A 114 -15.56 4.64 -8.42
C VAL A 114 -16.14 5.92 -7.82
N ALA A 115 -17.17 5.79 -6.97
CA ALA A 115 -17.71 6.89 -6.20
C ALA A 115 -16.93 7.08 -4.89
N ALA A 116 -16.74 8.31 -4.48
CA ALA A 116 -15.96 8.72 -3.32
C ALA A 116 -16.75 9.61 -2.36
N PHE A 117 -16.09 10.14 -1.34
CA PHE A 117 -16.66 11.08 -0.40
C PHE A 117 -16.18 12.51 -0.72
N ASN A 118 -17.02 13.50 -0.50
CA ASN A 118 -16.64 14.90 -0.65
C ASN A 118 -15.87 15.37 0.60
N ASP A 119 -14.66 14.83 0.78
CA ASP A 119 -13.76 15.17 1.88
C ASP A 119 -12.32 15.17 1.37
N HIS A 120 -11.66 16.29 1.55
CA HIS A 120 -10.27 16.52 1.12
C HIS A 120 -9.27 15.85 2.06
N ALA A 121 -9.38 14.54 2.21
CA ALA A 121 -8.54 13.78 3.12
C ALA A 121 -8.14 12.41 2.54
N ALA A 122 -6.92 12.00 2.83
CA ALA A 122 -6.44 10.64 2.53
C ALA A 122 -7.22 9.57 3.32
N PHE A 123 -7.89 9.94 4.39
CA PHE A 123 -8.50 9.03 5.35
C PHE A 123 -9.40 7.98 4.70
N HIS A 124 -10.31 8.35 3.80
CA HIS A 124 -11.20 7.37 3.18
C HIS A 124 -10.49 6.49 2.14
N CYS A 125 -9.42 6.96 1.50
CA CYS A 125 -8.54 6.13 0.70
C CYS A 125 -7.70 5.17 1.53
N LEU A 126 -7.49 5.44 2.81
CA LEU A 126 -6.75 4.58 3.71
C LEU A 126 -7.64 3.57 4.45
N THR A 127 -8.91 3.93 4.72
CA THR A 127 -9.82 3.18 5.61
C THR A 127 -11.06 2.61 4.91
N GLY A 128 -11.45 3.14 3.74
CA GLY A 128 -12.74 2.86 3.09
C GLY A 128 -13.93 3.55 3.74
N ARG A 129 -13.72 4.42 4.71
CA ARG A 129 -14.79 5.05 5.52
C ARG A 129 -14.74 6.57 5.45
N PRO A 130 -15.90 7.26 5.55
CA PRO A 130 -15.91 8.69 5.64
C PRO A 130 -15.30 9.15 6.98
N ARG A 131 -14.59 10.27 6.94
CA ARG A 131 -14.07 10.89 8.15
C ARG A 131 -15.23 11.53 8.95
N ASN A 132 -15.28 11.27 10.24
CA ASN A 132 -16.27 11.92 11.10
C ASN A 132 -15.77 13.29 11.57
N LEU A 133 -16.10 14.32 10.82
CA LEU A 133 -15.69 15.72 11.10
C LEU A 133 -16.24 16.27 12.42
N LYS A 134 -17.26 15.62 13.03
CA LYS A 134 -17.85 16.06 14.31
C LYS A 134 -17.04 15.62 15.52
N VAL A 135 -16.16 14.64 15.37
CA VAL A 135 -15.45 14.01 16.49
C VAL A 135 -14.04 14.56 16.68
N SER A 136 -13.32 14.91 15.62
CA SER A 136 -12.01 15.59 15.70
C SER A 136 -11.50 15.99 14.31
N PRO A 137 -10.84 17.14 14.14
CA PRO A 137 -10.06 17.45 12.94
C PRO A 137 -8.73 16.67 12.88
N ALA A 138 -8.28 16.06 13.99
CA ALA A 138 -7.04 15.28 14.03
C ALA A 138 -7.25 13.84 13.53
N PRO A 139 -6.23 13.18 12.95
CA PRO A 139 -6.25 11.74 12.74
C PRO A 139 -6.64 11.08 14.06
N GLN A 140 -7.71 10.28 14.02
CA GLN A 140 -8.34 9.78 15.24
C GLN A 140 -7.40 8.81 15.97
N ALA A 141 -6.53 9.36 16.83
CA ALA A 141 -5.76 8.56 17.79
C ALA A 141 -6.68 7.71 18.69
N ASP A 142 -7.92 8.14 18.85
CA ASP A 142 -8.87 7.64 19.85
C ASP A 142 -9.99 6.78 19.25
N GLY A 143 -9.63 5.72 18.50
CA GLY A 143 -10.59 4.67 18.15
C GLY A 143 -11.36 4.86 16.85
N GLY A 144 -10.85 5.66 15.89
CA GLY A 144 -11.40 5.72 14.54
C GLY A 144 -11.15 4.46 13.71
N TRP A 145 -11.61 4.46 12.45
CA TRP A 145 -11.43 3.33 11.55
C TRP A 145 -9.95 3.11 11.22
N PRO A 146 -9.48 1.84 11.25
CA PRO A 146 -8.09 1.53 10.95
C PRO A 146 -7.80 1.63 9.45
N ALA A 147 -6.61 2.10 9.13
CA ALA A 147 -6.09 2.04 7.76
C ALA A 147 -5.86 0.59 7.31
N LEU A 148 -5.96 0.34 6.00
CA LEU A 148 -5.72 -0.97 5.39
C LEU A 148 -4.42 -1.60 5.89
N GLY A 149 -3.32 -0.85 5.93
CA GLY A 149 -2.03 -1.35 6.41
C GLY A 149 -2.05 -1.78 7.87
N SER A 150 -2.84 -1.10 8.72
CA SER A 150 -3.03 -1.48 10.13
C SER A 150 -3.82 -2.77 10.26
N VAL A 151 -4.83 -2.97 9.41
CA VAL A 151 -5.59 -4.24 9.35
C VAL A 151 -4.67 -5.38 8.91
N VAL A 152 -3.89 -5.18 7.86
CA VAL A 152 -2.90 -6.18 7.39
C VAL A 152 -1.88 -6.50 8.47
N SER A 153 -1.38 -5.49 9.18
CA SER A 153 -0.50 -5.67 10.34
C SER A 153 -1.14 -6.50 11.45
N LYS A 154 -2.44 -6.32 11.70
CA LYS A 154 -3.18 -7.07 12.72
C LYS A 154 -3.42 -8.52 12.32
N VAL A 155 -3.81 -8.76 11.07
CA VAL A 155 -4.22 -10.09 10.59
C VAL A 155 -3.02 -10.97 10.27
N HIS A 156 -2.05 -10.44 9.55
CA HIS A 156 -0.90 -11.22 9.07
C HIS A 156 0.37 -11.04 9.91
N GLY A 157 0.51 -9.90 10.59
CA GLY A 157 1.76 -9.57 11.26
C GLY A 157 2.93 -9.35 10.29
N PRO A 158 4.17 -9.24 10.81
CA PRO A 158 5.37 -9.09 10.01
C PRO A 158 5.76 -10.41 9.31
N VAL A 159 6.29 -10.32 8.09
CA VAL A 159 6.94 -11.46 7.40
C VAL A 159 8.24 -11.81 8.12
N LEU A 160 8.97 -10.78 8.50
CA LEU A 160 10.22 -10.87 9.26
C LEU A 160 10.13 -9.90 10.44
N PRO A 161 10.54 -10.31 11.64
CA PRO A 161 10.45 -9.44 12.83
C PRO A 161 11.16 -8.08 12.65
N SER A 162 12.16 -8.02 11.80
CA SER A 162 12.97 -6.82 11.51
C SER A 162 12.36 -5.87 10.48
N VAL A 163 11.25 -6.24 9.83
CA VAL A 163 10.60 -5.40 8.83
C VAL A 163 9.15 -5.17 9.25
N PRO A 164 8.78 -3.93 9.60
CA PRO A 164 7.39 -3.62 9.94
C PRO A 164 6.43 -3.99 8.80
N PRO A 165 5.27 -4.58 9.10
CA PRO A 165 4.31 -4.96 8.08
C PRO A 165 3.66 -3.76 7.40
N PHE A 166 3.59 -2.61 8.06
CA PHE A 166 3.05 -1.38 7.51
C PHE A 166 4.07 -0.25 7.59
N ILE A 167 4.40 0.34 6.44
CA ILE A 167 5.36 1.43 6.29
C ILE A 167 4.71 2.54 5.47
N SER A 168 4.83 3.79 5.94
CA SER A 168 4.37 4.97 5.20
C SER A 168 5.55 5.84 4.79
N LEU A 169 5.68 6.05 3.48
CA LEU A 169 6.64 6.97 2.87
C LEU A 169 6.05 8.37 2.68
N THR A 170 4.82 8.59 3.16
CA THR A 170 4.13 9.88 3.07
C THR A 170 4.92 10.96 3.79
N PRO A 171 5.41 11.99 3.10
CA PRO A 171 6.10 13.11 3.72
C PRO A 171 5.12 13.96 4.54
N LYS A 172 5.65 14.78 5.42
CA LYS A 172 4.84 15.80 6.08
C LYS A 172 4.42 16.84 5.04
N MET A 173 3.10 17.10 4.95
CA MET A 173 2.51 18.08 4.03
C MET A 173 1.90 19.23 4.83
N VAL A 174 1.72 20.40 4.20
CA VAL A 174 1.12 21.56 4.89
C VAL A 174 -0.36 21.31 5.20
N LEU A 175 -1.07 20.62 4.30
CA LEU A 175 -2.43 20.15 4.58
C LEU A 175 -2.35 18.77 5.26
N GLU A 176 -2.47 18.76 6.59
CA GLU A 176 -2.33 17.56 7.41
C GLU A 176 -3.28 16.41 7.03
N THR A 177 -4.39 16.71 6.35
CA THR A 177 -5.32 15.69 5.86
C THR A 177 -4.77 14.89 4.68
N TRP A 178 -3.76 15.40 3.98
CA TRP A 178 -3.08 14.71 2.87
C TRP A 178 -1.86 13.91 3.32
N ASP A 179 -1.25 14.28 4.45
CA ASP A 179 -0.06 13.60 4.97
C ASP A 179 -0.37 12.49 5.97
N ASP A 180 -1.65 12.10 6.07
CA ASP A 180 -2.05 10.99 6.94
C ASP A 180 -1.28 9.71 6.57
N PRO A 181 -0.42 9.22 7.46
CA PRO A 181 0.34 8.00 7.21
C PRO A 181 -0.51 6.72 7.32
N GLY A 182 -1.75 6.85 7.74
CA GLY A 182 -2.65 5.79 8.12
C GLY A 182 -2.73 5.57 9.63
N SER A 183 -3.88 5.87 10.19
CA SER A 183 -4.14 5.62 11.63
C SER A 183 -4.38 4.14 11.89
N PRO A 184 -3.89 3.57 13.01
CA PRO A 184 -4.26 2.23 13.44
C PRO A 184 -5.71 2.15 13.97
N GLY A 185 -6.33 3.30 14.23
CA GLY A 185 -7.70 3.38 14.75
C GLY A 185 -7.90 2.52 15.99
N PHE A 186 -9.06 1.87 16.08
CA PHE A 186 -9.40 1.00 17.21
C PHE A 186 -8.55 -0.29 17.32
N LEU A 187 -7.68 -0.60 16.35
CA LEU A 187 -6.74 -1.73 16.44
C LEU A 187 -5.54 -1.45 17.36
N GLY A 188 -5.33 -0.18 17.72
CA GLY A 188 -4.29 0.24 18.65
C GLY A 188 -2.91 0.45 18.02
N LEU A 189 -2.08 1.21 18.73
CA LEU A 189 -0.76 1.71 18.26
C LEU A 189 0.21 0.60 17.80
N ALA A 190 0.07 -0.63 18.31
CA ALA A 190 0.87 -1.76 17.85
C ALA A 190 0.77 -2.03 16.35
N HIS A 191 -0.23 -1.50 15.68
CA HIS A 191 -0.47 -1.66 14.24
C HIS A 191 -0.29 -0.35 13.45
N ALA A 192 0.26 0.70 14.09
CA ALA A 192 0.59 1.96 13.42
C ALA A 192 1.68 1.77 12.35
N PRO A 193 1.70 2.59 11.29
CA PRO A 193 2.76 2.57 10.29
C PRO A 193 4.10 3.03 10.87
N LEU A 194 5.20 2.43 10.39
CA LEU A 194 6.51 3.03 10.52
C LEU A 194 6.66 4.14 9.47
N ARG A 195 7.12 5.32 9.89
CA ARG A 195 7.51 6.41 8.99
C ARG A 195 9.03 6.56 8.98
N PRO A 196 9.75 6.04 7.98
CA PRO A 196 11.21 6.12 7.90
C PRO A 196 11.64 7.49 7.34
N ALA A 197 11.20 8.60 7.96
CA ALA A 197 11.50 9.95 7.48
C ALA A 197 12.36 10.73 8.49
N GLY A 198 13.27 11.60 7.97
CA GLY A 198 14.07 12.53 8.76
C GLY A 198 15.20 11.89 9.56
N PRO A 199 15.58 12.49 10.70
CA PRO A 199 16.71 12.04 11.56
C PRO A 199 16.58 10.60 12.04
N ALA A 200 15.36 10.08 12.15
CA ALA A 200 15.06 8.71 12.59
C ALA A 200 15.73 7.60 11.75
N LEU A 201 16.07 7.87 10.48
CA LEU A 201 16.87 6.93 9.66
C LEU A 201 18.25 6.67 10.27
N GLY A 202 18.87 7.69 10.83
CA GLY A 202 20.17 7.58 11.51
C GLY A 202 20.09 6.77 12.81
N ASP A 203 18.93 6.76 13.46
CA ASP A 203 18.66 6.07 14.72
C ASP A 203 18.28 4.59 14.53
N MET A 204 18.01 4.17 13.29
CA MET A 204 17.74 2.76 12.96
C MET A 204 19.00 1.90 12.87
N VAL A 205 20.17 2.47 13.11
CA VAL A 205 21.46 1.76 13.09
C VAL A 205 22.11 1.87 14.47
N LEU A 206 22.46 0.71 15.02
CA LEU A 206 23.26 0.68 16.27
C LEU A 206 24.62 1.34 16.02
N ARG A 207 24.82 2.51 16.61
CA ARG A 207 26.11 3.21 16.61
C ARG A 207 26.84 2.95 17.92
N GLY A 208 28.00 2.29 17.85
CA GLY A 208 28.88 2.10 19.03
C GLY A 208 28.39 1.08 20.06
N MET A 209 27.40 0.24 19.73
CA MET A 209 26.92 -0.84 20.59
C MET A 209 26.92 -2.16 19.82
N SER A 210 27.46 -3.22 20.42
CA SER A 210 27.41 -4.56 19.84
C SER A 210 26.04 -5.21 20.05
N ASP A 211 25.70 -6.18 19.19
CA ASP A 211 24.47 -6.98 19.32
C ASP A 211 24.43 -7.75 20.66
N ASP A 212 25.57 -8.12 21.21
CA ASP A 212 25.68 -8.80 22.50
C ASP A 212 25.32 -7.84 23.65
N CYS A 213 25.88 -6.63 23.64
CA CYS A 213 25.55 -5.61 24.62
C CYS A 213 24.07 -5.23 24.60
N LEU A 214 23.44 -5.24 23.40
CA LEU A 214 22.00 -5.00 23.27
C LEU A 214 21.19 -6.17 23.84
N ARG A 215 21.62 -7.41 23.62
CA ARG A 215 20.99 -8.62 24.18
C ARG A 215 21.06 -8.64 25.70
N ASP A 216 22.18 -8.29 26.26
CA ASP A 216 22.36 -8.21 27.73
C ASP A 216 21.47 -7.15 28.37
N ARG A 217 21.36 -5.97 27.73
CA ARG A 217 20.44 -4.92 28.18
C ARG A 217 18.98 -5.34 28.07
N ARG A 218 18.62 -6.08 27.01
CA ARG A 218 17.28 -6.66 26.84
C ARG A 218 16.98 -7.67 27.96
N SER A 219 17.93 -8.54 28.29
CA SER A 219 17.78 -9.52 29.39
C SER A 219 17.55 -8.83 30.72
N LEU A 220 18.30 -7.77 31.00
CA LEU A 220 18.09 -6.95 32.19
C LEU A 220 16.73 -6.26 32.23
N LEU A 221 16.31 -5.63 31.13
CA LEU A 221 14.97 -5.03 31.00
C LEU A 221 13.86 -6.05 31.21
N SER A 222 13.96 -7.24 30.58
CA SER A 222 12.94 -8.29 30.72
C SER A 222 12.79 -8.78 32.16
N ASN A 223 13.87 -8.80 32.93
CA ASN A 223 13.83 -9.17 34.36
C ASN A 223 13.13 -8.10 35.20
N PHE A 224 13.30 -6.80 34.88
CA PHE A 224 12.55 -5.73 35.53
C PHE A 224 11.08 -5.66 35.08
N ASP A 225 10.80 -5.95 33.82
CA ASP A 225 9.44 -5.92 33.26
C ASP A 225 8.60 -7.12 33.71
N ASN A 226 9.18 -8.27 34.01
CA ASN A 226 8.47 -9.41 34.62
C ASN A 226 7.85 -9.02 35.96
N PHE A 227 8.54 -8.22 36.77
CA PHE A 227 8.00 -7.68 38.02
C PHE A 227 6.82 -6.71 37.80
N ARG A 228 6.84 -5.91 36.72
CA ARG A 228 5.74 -5.02 36.34
C ARG A 228 4.54 -5.77 35.78
N ARG A 229 4.73 -6.87 35.04
CA ARG A 229 3.66 -7.66 34.41
C ARG A 229 2.76 -8.33 35.44
N GLU A 230 3.30 -8.77 36.58
CA GLU A 230 2.49 -9.34 37.65
C GLU A 230 1.48 -8.34 38.24
N THR A 231 1.71 -7.03 38.02
CA THR A 231 0.86 -5.94 38.52
C THR A 231 0.02 -5.27 37.44
N ASP A 232 0.27 -5.51 36.14
CA ASP A 232 -0.43 -4.85 35.03
C ASP A 232 -1.70 -5.61 34.58
N ARG A 233 -2.85 -5.16 35.06
CA ARG A 233 -4.18 -5.66 34.67
C ARG A 233 -4.70 -5.02 33.37
N SER A 234 -4.00 -4.01 32.80
CA SER A 234 -4.49 -3.19 31.67
C SER A 234 -4.11 -3.72 30.28
N GLY A 235 -3.18 -4.68 30.17
CA GLY A 235 -2.64 -5.17 28.92
C GLY A 235 -1.67 -4.18 28.20
N THR A 236 -1.40 -3.03 28.82
CA THR A 236 -0.51 -2.00 28.26
C THR A 236 0.92 -2.51 28.17
N ALA A 237 1.37 -3.34 29.14
CA ALA A 237 2.71 -3.93 29.14
C ALA A 237 2.90 -4.88 27.94
N ALA A 238 1.90 -5.70 27.59
CA ALA A 238 1.97 -6.59 26.44
C ALA A 238 2.05 -5.84 25.08
N ALA A 239 1.43 -4.67 25.00
CA ALA A 239 1.58 -3.80 23.82
C ALA A 239 2.97 -3.19 23.74
N MET A 240 3.53 -2.71 24.86
CA MET A 240 4.89 -2.18 24.95
C MET A 240 5.94 -3.22 24.61
N ASP A 241 5.76 -4.49 25.00
CA ASP A 241 6.66 -5.59 24.64
C ASP A 241 6.77 -5.77 23.13
N LYS A 242 5.63 -5.78 22.43
CA LYS A 242 5.61 -5.89 20.95
C LYS A 242 6.30 -4.72 20.27
N PHE A 243 6.17 -3.51 20.80
CA PHE A 243 6.92 -2.35 20.30
C PHE A 243 8.41 -2.49 20.52
N THR A 244 8.81 -2.91 21.71
CA THR A 244 10.22 -3.14 22.07
C THR A 244 10.82 -4.24 21.20
N GLU A 245 10.13 -5.35 20.99
CA GLU A 245 10.58 -6.42 20.09
C GLU A 245 10.75 -5.95 18.63
N ARG A 246 9.80 -5.17 18.12
CA ARG A 246 9.89 -4.60 16.78
C ARG A 246 11.05 -3.61 16.68
N GLY A 247 11.18 -2.70 17.63
CA GLY A 247 12.29 -1.74 17.68
C GLY A 247 13.65 -2.44 17.69
N LEU A 248 13.81 -3.46 18.53
CA LEU A 248 15.01 -4.28 18.57
C LEU A 248 15.26 -5.05 17.27
N GLY A 249 14.21 -5.63 16.68
CA GLY A 249 14.30 -6.30 15.39
C GLY A 249 14.80 -5.38 14.28
N ILE A 250 14.33 -4.12 14.25
CA ILE A 250 14.80 -3.10 13.32
C ILE A 250 16.25 -2.76 13.55
N LEU A 251 16.65 -2.53 14.82
CA LEU A 251 18.00 -2.13 15.20
C LEU A 251 19.05 -3.24 14.97
N THR A 252 18.65 -4.51 15.08
CA THR A 252 19.56 -5.66 14.93
C THR A 252 19.63 -6.21 13.52
N SER A 253 18.72 -5.80 12.62
CA SER A 253 18.70 -6.24 11.24
C SER A 253 18.91 -5.07 10.28
N ARG A 254 19.88 -5.19 9.42
CA ARG A 254 20.13 -4.18 8.38
C ARG A 254 19.10 -4.20 7.24
N ARG A 255 18.19 -5.17 7.20
CA ARG A 255 17.30 -5.40 6.08
C ARG A 255 16.42 -4.21 5.70
N LEU A 256 15.82 -3.55 6.69
CA LEU A 256 15.03 -2.34 6.48
C LEU A 256 15.90 -1.18 6.01
N VAL A 257 17.05 -0.97 6.66
CA VAL A 257 18.01 0.07 6.30
C VAL A 257 18.55 -0.14 4.90
N ASP A 258 18.89 -1.39 4.55
CA ASP A 258 19.35 -1.76 3.21
C ASP A 258 18.27 -1.52 2.14
N ALA A 259 17.00 -1.73 2.48
CA ALA A 259 15.89 -1.46 1.55
C ALA A 259 15.71 0.05 1.28
N LEU A 260 16.00 0.89 2.27
CA LEU A 260 15.94 2.35 2.17
C LEU A 260 17.19 2.96 1.51
N ASP A 261 18.32 2.24 1.50
CA ASP A 261 19.57 2.68 0.89
C ASP A 261 19.59 2.40 -0.61
N LEU A 262 19.28 3.42 -1.42
CA LEU A 262 19.27 3.32 -2.88
C LEU A 262 20.67 3.17 -3.49
N THR A 263 21.75 3.41 -2.75
CA THR A 263 23.11 3.19 -3.26
C THR A 263 23.40 1.70 -3.49
N ARG A 264 22.62 0.82 -2.85
CA ARG A 264 22.70 -0.63 -2.98
C ARG A 264 21.88 -1.22 -4.14
N GLU A 265 21.12 -0.38 -4.84
CA GLU A 265 20.37 -0.82 -6.02
C GLU A 265 21.25 -0.81 -7.27
N ASP A 266 21.00 -1.74 -8.19
CA ASP A 266 21.65 -1.73 -9.51
C ASP A 266 21.45 -0.33 -10.16
N PRO A 267 22.54 0.33 -10.58
CA PRO A 267 22.45 1.65 -11.21
C PRO A 267 21.53 1.70 -12.44
N LYS A 268 21.41 0.61 -13.20
CA LYS A 268 20.50 0.51 -14.36
C LYS A 268 19.03 0.50 -13.91
N VAL A 269 18.73 -0.22 -12.83
CA VAL A 269 17.39 -0.25 -12.23
C VAL A 269 17.06 1.12 -11.66
N ARG A 270 17.98 1.74 -10.91
CA ARG A 270 17.79 3.07 -10.37
C ARG A 270 17.56 4.11 -11.47
N ALA A 271 18.32 4.04 -12.59
CA ALA A 271 18.14 4.92 -13.73
C ALA A 271 16.78 4.76 -14.40
N ARG A 272 16.17 3.54 -14.38
CA ARG A 272 14.82 3.29 -14.92
C ARG A 272 13.75 4.11 -14.19
N TYR A 273 13.86 4.27 -12.87
CA TYR A 273 12.94 5.09 -12.10
C TYR A 273 13.22 6.59 -12.26
N GLY A 274 14.45 6.96 -12.59
CA GLY A 274 14.88 8.34 -12.69
C GLY A 274 15.02 9.02 -11.33
N LYS A 275 15.49 10.26 -11.38
CA LYS A 275 15.49 11.16 -10.21
C LYS A 275 14.31 12.11 -10.37
N GLY A 276 13.36 12.04 -9.47
CA GLY A 276 12.27 12.99 -9.42
C GLY A 276 12.75 14.40 -9.03
N ARG A 277 11.88 15.37 -9.21
CA ARG A 277 12.10 16.69 -8.62
C ARG A 277 11.68 16.59 -7.15
N THR A 278 12.58 16.88 -6.23
CA THR A 278 12.30 16.96 -4.79
C THR A 278 11.36 18.11 -4.42
N LYS A 279 11.23 19.09 -5.34
CA LYS A 279 10.23 20.16 -5.31
C LYS A 279 9.68 20.26 -6.73
N LEU A 280 8.42 19.96 -6.94
CA LEU A 280 7.68 20.55 -8.06
C LEU A 280 7.77 22.05 -7.82
N GLU A 281 8.26 22.81 -8.78
CA GLU A 281 8.35 24.27 -8.66
C GLU A 281 6.99 24.76 -8.21
N ALA A 282 6.95 25.31 -7.00
CA ALA A 282 5.73 25.81 -6.40
C ALA A 282 5.10 26.81 -7.35
N SER A 283 3.85 26.63 -7.71
CA SER A 283 3.08 27.74 -8.27
C SER A 283 3.05 28.82 -7.19
N SER A 284 3.08 30.06 -7.60
CA SER A 284 3.41 31.26 -6.83
C SER A 284 2.60 31.52 -5.51
N ASN A 285 1.77 30.59 -5.09
CA ASN A 285 0.94 30.68 -3.86
C ASN A 285 1.07 29.48 -2.91
N ASP A 286 2.00 28.54 -3.14
CA ASP A 286 1.99 27.31 -2.41
C ASP A 286 3.35 26.93 -1.81
N ASP A 287 3.47 27.13 -0.52
CA ASP A 287 4.51 26.55 0.36
C ASP A 287 4.40 25.01 0.51
N TYR A 288 3.78 24.31 -0.45
CA TYR A 288 3.60 22.86 -0.41
C TYR A 288 4.77 22.15 -1.07
N PRO A 289 5.52 21.32 -0.35
CA PRO A 289 6.41 20.37 -1.00
C PRO A 289 5.55 19.36 -1.76
N ALA A 290 5.30 19.63 -3.05
CA ALA A 290 4.72 18.62 -3.90
C ALA A 290 5.74 17.48 -4.00
N THR A 291 5.32 16.29 -3.60
CA THR A 291 6.15 15.09 -3.60
C THR A 291 6.22 14.52 -5.02
N GLY A 292 7.17 14.99 -5.79
CA GLY A 292 7.48 14.45 -7.12
C GLY A 292 8.72 13.56 -7.12
N ASP A 293 9.02 12.92 -5.98
CA ASP A 293 10.20 12.08 -5.86
C ASP A 293 9.95 10.68 -6.45
N LEU A 294 10.50 10.46 -7.64
CA LEU A 294 10.43 9.17 -8.33
C LEU A 294 11.18 8.06 -7.55
N GLU A 295 12.14 8.41 -6.70
CA GLU A 295 12.86 7.45 -5.87
C GLU A 295 11.93 6.76 -4.85
N HIS A 296 10.83 7.38 -4.44
CA HIS A 296 9.85 6.75 -3.57
C HIS A 296 9.18 5.51 -4.19
N PHE A 297 8.96 5.48 -5.49
CA PHE A 297 8.47 4.27 -6.17
C PHE A 297 9.47 3.12 -6.06
N LEU A 298 10.76 3.41 -6.22
CA LEU A 298 11.82 2.42 -6.06
C LEU A 298 11.94 1.95 -4.61
N ILE A 299 11.89 2.87 -3.64
CA ILE A 299 11.91 2.54 -2.22
C ILE A 299 10.72 1.64 -1.87
N ALA A 300 9.51 1.95 -2.34
CA ALA A 300 8.31 1.14 -2.09
C ALA A 300 8.49 -0.30 -2.60
N ARG A 301 9.02 -0.49 -3.82
CA ARG A 301 9.34 -1.81 -4.36
C ARG A 301 10.36 -2.55 -3.48
N ARG A 302 11.44 -1.89 -3.06
CA ARG A 302 12.47 -2.49 -2.20
C ARG A 302 11.93 -2.88 -0.82
N LEU A 303 11.04 -2.08 -0.27
CA LEU A 303 10.40 -2.38 1.02
C LEU A 303 9.51 -3.62 0.95
N VAL A 304 8.71 -3.78 -0.10
CA VAL A 304 7.92 -5.02 -0.25
C VAL A 304 8.81 -6.23 -0.49
N GLU A 305 9.89 -6.11 -1.24
CA GLU A 305 10.90 -7.18 -1.36
C GLU A 305 11.57 -7.52 -0.01
N ALA A 306 11.78 -6.55 0.86
CA ALA A 306 12.33 -6.75 2.20
C ALA A 306 11.35 -7.44 3.16
N GLY A 307 10.04 -7.41 2.89
CA GLY A 307 9.02 -8.07 3.69
C GLY A 307 7.92 -7.15 4.22
N ALA A 308 7.87 -5.88 3.80
CA ALA A 308 6.73 -5.02 4.11
C ALA A 308 5.47 -5.55 3.39
N ARG A 309 4.31 -5.56 4.10
CA ARG A 309 3.04 -6.00 3.53
C ARG A 309 2.20 -4.86 2.98
N CYS A 310 2.35 -3.68 3.53
CA CYS A 310 1.68 -2.48 3.05
C CYS A 310 2.66 -1.32 3.06
N VAL A 311 2.80 -0.68 1.90
CA VAL A 311 3.58 0.55 1.75
C VAL A 311 2.66 1.62 1.18
N THR A 312 2.52 2.74 1.89
CA THR A 312 1.77 3.91 1.42
C THR A 312 2.73 5.02 1.04
N MET A 313 2.41 5.76 -0.01
CA MET A 313 3.15 6.95 -0.43
C MET A 313 2.22 7.95 -1.10
N ASN A 314 2.59 9.22 -1.08
CA ASN A 314 1.90 10.28 -1.82
C ASN A 314 2.73 10.69 -3.04
N PHE A 315 2.04 11.10 -4.10
CA PHE A 315 2.71 11.64 -5.29
C PHE A 315 1.95 12.81 -5.90
N GLY A 316 2.64 13.92 -6.10
CA GLY A 316 2.09 15.12 -6.71
C GLY A 316 1.15 15.90 -5.80
N LYS A 317 0.45 16.87 -6.40
CA LYS A 317 -0.64 17.65 -5.84
C LYS A 317 -1.62 17.92 -6.96
N TYR A 318 -2.88 17.56 -6.78
CA TYR A 318 -3.90 17.60 -7.83
C TYR A 318 -5.04 18.58 -7.54
N ASP A 319 -4.91 19.36 -6.48
CA ASP A 319 -5.92 20.35 -6.08
C ASP A 319 -5.91 21.59 -7.01
N TRP A 320 -6.21 21.34 -8.27
CA TRP A 320 -6.09 22.31 -9.35
C TRP A 320 -7.42 23.05 -9.61
N HIS A 321 -7.79 23.90 -8.69
CA HIS A 321 -8.92 24.82 -8.87
C HIS A 321 -8.65 25.91 -9.92
N SER A 322 -7.40 26.02 -10.37
CA SER A 322 -6.95 26.88 -11.45
C SER A 322 -5.80 26.22 -12.20
N ASN A 323 -5.57 26.62 -13.46
CA ASN A 323 -4.40 26.17 -14.24
C ASN A 323 -4.25 24.64 -14.37
N THR A 324 -5.33 23.87 -14.35
CA THR A 324 -5.32 22.39 -14.38
C THR A 324 -4.40 21.85 -15.47
N PHE A 325 -4.50 22.36 -16.71
CA PHE A 325 -3.74 21.85 -17.84
C PHE A 325 -2.25 22.16 -17.75
N ARG A 326 -1.89 23.35 -17.24
CA ARG A 326 -0.49 23.72 -17.01
C ARG A 326 0.18 22.84 -15.96
N GLU A 327 -0.50 22.60 -14.86
CA GLU A 327 0.01 21.76 -13.76
C GLU A 327 0.03 20.29 -14.16
N ALA A 328 -0.97 19.81 -14.91
CA ALA A 328 -1.00 18.46 -15.47
C ALA A 328 0.19 18.19 -16.39
N LYS A 329 0.55 19.13 -17.28
CA LYS A 329 1.72 19.01 -18.17
C LYS A 329 3.04 18.84 -17.41
N LYS A 330 3.12 19.29 -16.15
CA LYS A 330 4.29 19.11 -15.28
C LYS A 330 4.25 17.80 -14.50
N THR A 331 3.07 17.45 -14.00
CA THR A 331 2.88 16.37 -13.00
C THR A 331 2.63 15.02 -13.64
N LEU A 332 1.77 14.94 -14.67
CA LEU A 332 1.37 13.66 -15.28
C LEU A 332 2.51 12.89 -15.93
N PRO A 333 3.47 13.51 -16.66
CA PRO A 333 4.61 12.78 -17.21
C PRO A 333 5.50 12.14 -16.12
N MET A 334 5.60 12.78 -14.95
CA MET A 334 6.36 12.21 -13.82
C MET A 334 5.59 11.04 -13.17
N LEU A 335 4.28 11.18 -12.98
CA LEU A 335 3.43 10.08 -12.50
C LEU A 335 3.49 8.89 -13.46
N ASP A 336 3.35 9.14 -14.75
CA ASP A 336 3.47 8.12 -15.82
C ASP A 336 4.79 7.36 -15.71
N HIS A 337 5.89 8.09 -15.52
CA HIS A 337 7.22 7.50 -15.39
C HIS A 337 7.31 6.62 -14.13
N GLY A 338 6.96 7.15 -12.96
CA GLY A 338 7.11 6.44 -11.69
C GLY A 338 6.23 5.20 -11.60
N VAL A 339 4.96 5.32 -11.97
CA VAL A 339 4.00 4.20 -11.92
C VAL A 339 4.36 3.13 -12.94
N ALA A 340 4.69 3.52 -14.18
CA ALA A 340 5.07 2.55 -15.21
C ALA A 340 6.38 1.82 -14.86
N ALA A 341 7.36 2.52 -14.30
CA ALA A 341 8.61 1.91 -13.86
C ALA A 341 8.36 0.89 -12.71
N LEU A 342 7.52 1.25 -11.74
CA LEU A 342 7.17 0.38 -10.62
C LEU A 342 6.47 -0.91 -11.11
N ILE A 343 5.42 -0.78 -11.92
CA ILE A 343 4.63 -1.92 -12.42
C ILE A 343 5.52 -2.83 -13.26
N GLN A 344 6.34 -2.26 -14.16
CA GLN A 344 7.22 -3.05 -15.00
C GLN A 344 8.33 -3.75 -14.19
N ASP A 345 8.91 -3.09 -13.19
CA ASP A 345 9.96 -3.69 -12.34
C ASP A 345 9.40 -4.84 -11.47
N LEU A 346 8.19 -4.68 -10.92
CA LEU A 346 7.50 -5.76 -10.21
C LEU A 346 7.25 -6.97 -11.13
N HIS A 347 6.81 -6.72 -12.36
CA HIS A 347 6.59 -7.77 -13.36
C HIS A 347 7.90 -8.46 -13.75
N ASP A 348 8.97 -7.72 -14.08
CA ASP A 348 10.28 -8.24 -14.46
C ASP A 348 10.89 -9.12 -13.36
N ARG A 349 10.53 -8.87 -12.10
CA ARG A 349 10.96 -9.63 -10.91
C ARG A 349 10.04 -10.79 -10.53
N GLY A 350 8.92 -10.97 -11.24
CA GLY A 350 7.92 -11.98 -10.91
C GLY A 350 7.20 -11.72 -9.59
N LEU A 351 7.13 -10.45 -9.17
CA LEU A 351 6.42 -10.02 -7.95
C LEU A 351 4.98 -9.58 -8.22
N ASP A 352 4.60 -9.46 -9.47
CA ASP A 352 3.29 -9.01 -9.93
C ASP A 352 2.12 -9.88 -9.46
N LYS A 353 2.35 -11.15 -9.14
CA LYS A 353 1.32 -12.05 -8.59
C LYS A 353 1.07 -11.82 -7.09
N ASP A 354 2.03 -11.26 -6.40
CA ASP A 354 2.01 -11.13 -4.94
C ASP A 354 1.90 -9.68 -4.47
N VAL A 355 2.29 -8.72 -5.30
CA VAL A 355 2.25 -7.30 -4.97
C VAL A 355 1.15 -6.60 -5.76
N THR A 356 0.15 -6.08 -5.06
CA THR A 356 -0.88 -5.21 -5.65
C THR A 356 -0.40 -3.78 -5.61
N VAL A 357 -0.50 -3.07 -6.72
CA VAL A 357 -0.32 -1.61 -6.80
C VAL A 357 -1.67 -0.97 -7.00
N ILE A 358 -2.01 0.04 -6.20
CA ILE A 358 -3.17 0.90 -6.39
C ILE A 358 -2.73 2.35 -6.51
N VAL A 359 -3.26 3.06 -7.51
CA VAL A 359 -3.02 4.49 -7.73
C VAL A 359 -4.37 5.20 -7.79
N TRP A 360 -4.64 6.08 -6.86
CA TRP A 360 -5.91 6.78 -6.71
C TRP A 360 -5.79 8.08 -5.91
N GLY A 361 -6.83 8.92 -5.95
CA GLY A 361 -6.99 10.06 -5.08
C GLY A 361 -8.28 9.98 -4.29
N GLU A 362 -8.59 11.05 -3.56
CA GLU A 362 -9.76 11.10 -2.67
C GLU A 362 -11.08 11.26 -3.42
N PHE A 363 -11.10 11.91 -4.60
CA PHE A 363 -12.26 12.09 -5.48
C PHE A 363 -11.82 12.52 -6.89
N GLY A 364 -12.76 12.67 -7.82
CA GLY A 364 -12.53 13.24 -9.14
C GLY A 364 -12.69 14.76 -9.18
N ARG A 365 -12.69 15.32 -10.38
CA ARG A 365 -12.85 16.76 -10.60
C ARG A 365 -14.05 17.05 -11.47
N THR A 366 -14.66 18.26 -11.31
CA THR A 366 -15.82 18.66 -12.10
C THR A 366 -15.59 18.48 -13.59
N PRO A 367 -16.57 17.91 -14.32
CA PRO A 367 -16.50 17.81 -15.76
C PRO A 367 -16.35 19.16 -16.43
N ARG A 368 -17.11 20.13 -15.99
CA ARG A 368 -17.02 21.49 -16.50
C ARG A 368 -15.81 22.22 -15.94
N ILE A 369 -14.98 22.75 -16.86
CA ILE A 369 -13.85 23.63 -16.56
C ILE A 369 -14.42 24.94 -16.02
N ASN A 370 -13.89 25.42 -14.89
CA ASN A 370 -14.30 26.68 -14.29
C ASN A 370 -13.64 27.89 -14.98
N ASN A 371 -14.10 29.09 -14.62
CA ASN A 371 -13.57 30.34 -15.19
C ASN A 371 -12.31 30.87 -14.46
N ASN A 372 -11.74 30.08 -13.55
CA ASN A 372 -10.53 30.44 -12.82
C ASN A 372 -9.30 29.85 -13.52
N ASP A 373 -8.85 30.49 -14.58
CA ASP A 373 -7.71 30.06 -15.41
C ASP A 373 -7.76 28.56 -15.81
N GLY A 374 -8.96 28.04 -16.10
CA GLY A 374 -9.13 26.66 -16.56
C GLY A 374 -8.91 25.63 -15.47
N GLY A 375 -9.44 25.88 -14.28
CA GLY A 375 -9.47 24.92 -13.16
C GLY A 375 -10.63 23.94 -13.22
N ARG A 376 -10.59 22.93 -12.35
CA ARG A 376 -11.71 22.04 -12.07
C ARG A 376 -11.92 21.94 -10.57
N ASP A 377 -13.17 21.95 -10.14
CA ASP A 377 -13.55 21.88 -8.71
C ASP A 377 -13.75 20.41 -8.26
N HIS A 378 -14.14 20.18 -7.00
CA HIS A 378 -14.32 18.85 -6.45
C HIS A 378 -15.52 18.13 -7.07
N TRP A 379 -15.37 16.84 -7.36
CA TRP A 379 -16.44 16.01 -7.90
C TRP A 379 -16.37 14.58 -7.34
N PRO A 380 -17.06 14.28 -6.23
CA PRO A 380 -17.00 12.97 -5.57
C PRO A 380 -17.81 11.88 -6.27
N GLU A 381 -18.67 12.24 -7.22
CA GLU A 381 -19.61 11.32 -7.87
C GLU A 381 -18.92 10.24 -8.69
N VAL A 382 -17.72 10.54 -9.21
CA VAL A 382 -16.94 9.61 -10.00
C VAL A 382 -15.46 9.95 -10.00
N MET A 383 -14.62 8.94 -9.84
CA MET A 383 -13.16 9.02 -10.00
C MET A 383 -12.64 7.78 -10.71
N SER A 384 -11.41 7.88 -11.24
CA SER A 384 -10.69 6.75 -11.81
C SER A 384 -9.68 6.19 -10.81
N VAL A 385 -9.57 4.85 -10.78
CA VAL A 385 -8.61 4.12 -9.96
C VAL A 385 -7.82 3.17 -10.85
N LEU A 386 -6.50 3.15 -10.70
CA LEU A 386 -5.63 2.23 -11.40
C LEU A 386 -5.18 1.12 -10.44
N LEU A 387 -5.32 -0.13 -10.88
CA LEU A 387 -4.86 -1.32 -10.16
C LEU A 387 -3.88 -2.10 -11.03
N ALA A 388 -2.86 -2.71 -10.41
CA ALA A 388 -1.94 -3.61 -11.09
C ALA A 388 -1.45 -4.72 -10.15
N GLY A 389 -1.02 -5.83 -10.72
CA GLY A 389 -0.49 -6.97 -9.96
C GLY A 389 -1.53 -7.72 -9.13
N GLY A 390 -1.09 -8.29 -7.99
CA GLY A 390 -1.95 -9.01 -7.04
C GLY A 390 -2.59 -10.29 -7.55
N GLY A 391 -2.18 -10.78 -8.72
CA GLY A 391 -2.81 -11.95 -9.36
C GLY A 391 -4.15 -11.66 -10.02
N MET A 392 -4.52 -10.39 -10.18
CA MET A 392 -5.77 -9.96 -10.82
C MET A 392 -5.78 -10.22 -12.33
N LYS A 393 -6.98 -10.25 -12.92
CA LYS A 393 -7.19 -10.15 -14.37
C LYS A 393 -6.95 -8.70 -14.81
N LEU A 394 -5.91 -8.48 -15.56
CA LEU A 394 -5.44 -7.16 -15.99
C LEU A 394 -5.70 -6.96 -17.51
N GLY A 395 -5.34 -5.80 -18.03
CA GLY A 395 -5.59 -5.43 -19.42
C GLY A 395 -7.05 -5.08 -19.67
N THR A 396 -7.73 -4.48 -18.71
CA THR A 396 -9.16 -4.17 -18.78
C THR A 396 -9.47 -2.77 -18.26
N ALA A 397 -10.57 -2.19 -18.75
CA ALA A 397 -11.21 -1.03 -18.16
C ALA A 397 -12.61 -1.41 -17.72
N ILE A 398 -12.96 -1.14 -16.46
CA ILE A 398 -14.23 -1.49 -15.83
C ILE A 398 -15.03 -0.22 -15.56
N GLY A 399 -16.28 -0.24 -15.99
CA GLY A 399 -17.21 0.87 -15.90
C GLY A 399 -17.02 1.91 -17.01
N SER A 400 -18.09 2.62 -17.29
CA SER A 400 -18.10 3.77 -18.19
C SER A 400 -18.91 4.91 -17.57
N THR A 401 -18.47 6.15 -17.77
CA THR A 401 -19.23 7.33 -17.38
C THR A 401 -20.12 7.80 -18.52
N ASN A 402 -21.04 8.71 -18.24
CA ASN A 402 -21.85 9.35 -19.25
C ASN A 402 -20.98 10.19 -20.23
N HIS A 403 -21.58 10.77 -21.26
CA HIS A 403 -20.87 11.49 -22.33
C HIS A 403 -20.12 12.74 -21.87
N LEU A 404 -20.46 13.28 -20.69
CA LEU A 404 -19.77 14.41 -20.06
C LEU A 404 -18.79 13.97 -18.95
N GLY A 405 -18.75 12.68 -18.58
CA GLY A 405 -17.88 12.21 -17.49
C GLY A 405 -18.37 12.60 -16.09
N GLU A 406 -19.67 12.84 -15.93
CA GLU A 406 -20.25 13.33 -14.67
C GLU A 406 -20.59 12.21 -13.70
N TYR A 407 -21.17 11.14 -14.22
CA TYR A 407 -21.74 10.04 -13.43
C TYR A 407 -21.45 8.69 -14.08
N ALA A 408 -21.40 7.65 -13.26
CA ALA A 408 -21.36 6.28 -13.76
C ALA A 408 -22.58 5.98 -14.64
N LYS A 409 -22.33 5.55 -15.88
CA LYS A 409 -23.34 5.06 -16.82
C LYS A 409 -23.49 3.54 -16.70
N GLU A 410 -22.37 2.84 -16.61
CA GLU A 410 -22.31 1.39 -16.52
C GLU A 410 -21.36 0.99 -15.39
N ARG A 411 -21.72 -0.07 -14.66
CA ARG A 411 -20.92 -0.65 -13.61
C ARG A 411 -20.43 0.41 -12.58
N PRO A 412 -21.33 1.07 -11.84
CA PRO A 412 -20.90 1.89 -10.69
C PRO A 412 -20.15 1.02 -9.68
N ILE A 413 -19.03 1.50 -9.19
CA ILE A 413 -18.16 0.78 -8.26
C ILE A 413 -18.17 1.52 -6.92
N HIS A 414 -18.50 0.80 -5.86
CA HIS A 414 -18.43 1.33 -4.51
C HIS A 414 -16.98 1.27 -4.00
N LEU A 415 -16.56 2.28 -3.22
CA LEU A 415 -15.21 2.34 -2.66
C LEU A 415 -14.84 1.06 -1.88
N LEU A 416 -15.78 0.48 -1.14
CA LEU A 416 -15.57 -0.75 -0.37
C LEU A 416 -15.38 -2.00 -1.27
N GLU A 417 -15.84 -2.03 -2.52
CA GLU A 417 -15.50 -3.10 -3.46
C GLU A 417 -14.01 -3.07 -3.81
N VAL A 418 -13.43 -1.85 -3.94
CA VAL A 418 -11.97 -1.69 -4.14
C VAL A 418 -11.22 -2.24 -2.93
N PHE A 419 -11.63 -1.88 -1.71
CA PHE A 419 -11.03 -2.42 -0.49
C PHE A 419 -11.19 -3.94 -0.38
N ALA A 420 -12.36 -4.48 -0.71
CA ALA A 420 -12.61 -5.92 -0.72
C ALA A 420 -11.65 -6.63 -1.70
N THR A 421 -11.40 -6.04 -2.86
CA THR A 421 -10.41 -6.54 -3.84
C THR A 421 -8.99 -6.51 -3.28
N LEU A 422 -8.58 -5.42 -2.62
CA LEU A 422 -7.25 -5.32 -1.98
C LEU A 422 -7.08 -6.39 -0.88
N TYR A 423 -8.08 -6.57 -0.02
CA TYR A 423 -8.04 -7.61 1.02
C TYR A 423 -8.03 -9.01 0.42
N HIS A 424 -8.81 -9.27 -0.62
CA HIS A 424 -8.78 -10.54 -1.35
C HIS A 424 -7.38 -10.86 -1.88
N ASN A 425 -6.74 -9.90 -2.54
CA ASN A 425 -5.38 -10.05 -3.08
C ASN A 425 -4.35 -10.30 -1.98
N LEU A 426 -4.59 -9.76 -0.78
CA LEU A 426 -3.78 -10.01 0.42
C LEU A 426 -4.05 -11.38 1.06
N GLY A 427 -4.98 -12.17 0.53
CA GLY A 427 -5.38 -13.46 1.10
C GLY A 427 -6.22 -13.34 2.39
N ILE A 428 -6.90 -12.20 2.57
CA ILE A 428 -7.76 -11.95 3.73
C ILE A 428 -9.22 -12.09 3.30
N ALA A 429 -9.92 -13.07 3.85
CA ALA A 429 -11.34 -13.25 3.56
C ALA A 429 -12.19 -12.13 4.18
N PRO A 430 -13.12 -11.52 3.43
CA PRO A 430 -13.93 -10.39 3.91
C PRO A 430 -14.67 -10.68 5.24
N LYS A 431 -15.17 -11.89 5.43
CA LYS A 431 -15.85 -12.31 6.66
C LYS A 431 -14.96 -12.30 7.89
N GLN A 432 -13.63 -12.34 7.73
CA GLN A 432 -12.66 -12.29 8.82
C GLN A 432 -12.34 -10.86 9.27
N LEU A 433 -12.79 -9.85 8.52
CA LEU A 433 -12.56 -8.44 8.81
C LEU A 433 -13.60 -7.88 9.79
N VAL A 434 -13.76 -8.59 10.90
CA VAL A 434 -14.66 -8.22 12.01
C VAL A 434 -13.81 -8.04 13.26
N PHE A 435 -13.85 -6.85 13.84
CA PHE A 435 -13.05 -6.50 15.01
C PHE A 435 -13.93 -5.86 16.09
N ALA A 436 -13.53 -5.99 17.33
CA ALA A 436 -14.09 -5.19 18.40
C ALA A 436 -13.40 -3.82 18.45
N ASP A 437 -14.18 -2.74 18.55
CA ASP A 437 -13.67 -1.42 18.86
C ASP A 437 -13.31 -1.29 20.36
N GLN A 438 -12.81 -0.13 20.78
CA GLN A 438 -12.42 0.13 22.17
C GLN A 438 -13.57 0.00 23.17
N SER A 439 -14.82 0.15 22.72
CA SER A 439 -16.01 -0.04 23.53
C SER A 439 -16.53 -1.49 23.54
N GLY A 440 -15.83 -2.40 22.83
CA GLY A 440 -16.23 -3.79 22.67
C GLY A 440 -17.30 -4.03 21.61
N ARG A 441 -17.68 -3.00 20.81
CA ARG A 441 -18.67 -3.18 19.75
C ARG A 441 -18.02 -3.82 18.54
N THR A 442 -18.75 -4.75 17.92
CA THR A 442 -18.33 -5.41 16.69
C THR A 442 -18.39 -4.45 15.50
N GLN A 443 -17.26 -4.27 14.82
CA GLN A 443 -17.12 -3.44 13.63
C GLN A 443 -16.83 -4.33 12.42
N ARG A 444 -17.56 -4.13 11.31
CA ARG A 444 -17.33 -4.79 10.04
C ARG A 444 -16.65 -3.79 9.09
N LEU A 445 -15.46 -4.11 8.58
CA LEU A 445 -14.69 -3.17 7.75
C LEU A 445 -15.27 -3.02 6.33
N LEU A 446 -15.81 -4.09 5.78
CA LEU A 446 -16.31 -4.12 4.39
C LEU A 446 -17.83 -4.14 4.29
N ASP A 447 -18.56 -4.13 5.42
CA ASP A 447 -19.99 -4.41 5.44
C ASP A 447 -20.27 -5.71 4.65
N ASP A 448 -21.12 -5.70 3.61
CA ASP A 448 -21.40 -6.86 2.77
C ASP A 448 -20.76 -6.78 1.37
N HIS A 449 -19.84 -5.81 1.14
CA HIS A 449 -19.18 -5.63 -0.14
C HIS A 449 -18.22 -6.77 -0.46
N GLN A 450 -18.23 -7.19 -1.73
CA GLN A 450 -17.39 -8.26 -2.27
C GLN A 450 -16.29 -7.68 -3.18
N PRO A 451 -15.21 -8.43 -3.43
CA PRO A 451 -14.23 -8.05 -4.43
C PRO A 451 -14.86 -7.83 -5.81
N ILE A 452 -14.25 -6.99 -6.62
CA ILE A 452 -14.64 -6.73 -8.00
C ILE A 452 -14.46 -8.03 -8.79
N GLU A 453 -15.58 -8.69 -9.17
CA GLU A 453 -15.57 -10.02 -9.79
C GLU A 453 -14.78 -10.06 -11.10
N GLU A 454 -14.84 -8.99 -11.87
CA GLU A 454 -14.11 -8.86 -13.14
C GLU A 454 -12.59 -8.97 -12.96
N LEU A 455 -12.07 -8.69 -11.75
CA LEU A 455 -10.65 -8.74 -11.42
C LEU A 455 -10.22 -10.06 -10.77
N VAL A 456 -11.06 -10.66 -9.93
CA VAL A 456 -10.68 -11.78 -9.06
C VAL A 456 -11.29 -13.12 -9.44
N GLY A 457 -12.24 -13.15 -10.36
CA GLY A 457 -13.02 -14.31 -10.78
C GLY A 457 -12.32 -15.34 -11.66
#